data_47d7b572ba675eb9ac21318966bc7a6b
#
_entry.id   47d7b572ba675eb9ac21318966bc7a6b
#
_cell.length_a   1.000
_cell.length_b   1.000
_cell.length_c   1.000
_cell.angle_alpha   90.00
_cell.angle_beta   90.00
_cell.angle_gamma   90.00
#
_symmetry.space_group_name_H-M   'P 1'
#
loop_
_entity.id
_entity.type
_entity.pdbx_description
1 polymer ?
#
loop_
_entity_poly.entity_id
_entity_poly.type
_entity_poly.pdbx_seq_one_letter_code
_entity_poly.pdbx_strand_id
1 'polypeptide(L)'
;MLNLMNSIVNNTEGLKREVAEIIVDMFSENADNEEVMGTVEDITTYGCVSGTVPALTYYSDTEAFFDRHSEEIFELIEDMAEEGIIDKKQIELSKNNLAWTAFELIAWEIRDELEAAMEF
;
A
#
# COMPACT_ATOMS: atom_id res chain seq x y z
N MET A 1 -7.75 18.02 -3.48
CA MET A 1 -6.80 18.19 -2.38
C MET A 1 -6.60 16.87 -1.65
N LEU A 2 -5.39 16.62 -1.20
CA LEU A 2 -5.00 15.34 -0.58
C LEU A 2 -5.34 15.25 0.91
N ASN A 3 -6.40 15.92 1.37
CA ASN A 3 -6.71 16.03 2.80
C ASN A 3 -6.93 14.68 3.49
N LEU A 4 -7.63 13.75 2.84
CA LEU A 4 -7.85 12.42 3.43
C LEU A 4 -6.56 11.63 3.52
N MET A 5 -5.75 11.64 2.47
CA MET A 5 -4.46 10.94 2.48
C MET A 5 -3.49 11.56 3.49
N ASN A 6 -3.42 12.88 3.57
CA ASN A 6 -2.59 13.55 4.55
C ASN A 6 -3.01 13.22 5.98
N SER A 7 -4.32 13.10 6.23
CA SER A 7 -4.84 12.66 7.52
C SER A 7 -4.39 11.24 7.85
N ILE A 8 -4.43 10.33 6.88
CA ILE A 8 -3.93 8.96 7.07
C ILE A 8 -2.44 8.96 7.41
N VAL A 9 -1.63 9.72 6.67
CA VAL A 9 -0.19 9.85 6.96
C VAL A 9 0.03 10.34 8.40
N ASN A 10 -0.70 11.36 8.81
CA ASN A 10 -0.52 11.96 10.14
C ASN A 10 -0.99 11.07 11.29
N ASN A 11 -1.88 10.11 11.02
CA ASN A 11 -2.45 9.23 12.05
C ASN A 11 -1.87 7.82 12.03
N THR A 12 -0.83 7.57 11.24
CA THR A 12 -0.18 6.26 11.14
C THR A 12 1.30 6.36 11.47
N GLU A 13 1.91 5.21 11.71
CA GLU A 13 3.33 5.09 12.01
C GLU A 13 3.91 3.87 11.28
N GLY A 14 5.24 3.84 11.16
CA GLY A 14 5.97 2.70 10.64
C GLY A 14 5.63 2.38 9.18
N LEU A 15 5.40 1.12 8.92
CA LEU A 15 5.17 0.61 7.57
C LEU A 15 3.95 1.26 6.90
N LYS A 16 2.83 1.36 7.60
CA LYS A 16 1.61 1.94 7.04
C LYS A 16 1.80 3.40 6.67
N ARG A 17 2.51 4.16 7.50
CA ARG A 17 2.81 5.55 7.20
C ARG A 17 3.65 5.68 5.94
N GLU A 18 4.68 4.85 5.77
CA GLU A 18 5.51 4.91 4.57
C GLU A 18 4.72 4.56 3.31
N VAL A 19 3.85 3.56 3.37
CA VAL A 19 2.96 3.22 2.24
C VAL A 19 2.07 4.41 1.90
N ALA A 20 1.47 5.06 2.90
CA ALA A 20 0.63 6.24 2.68
C ALA A 20 1.44 7.39 2.07
N GLU A 21 2.66 7.64 2.53
CA GLU A 21 3.55 8.66 1.97
C GLU A 21 3.90 8.37 0.51
N ILE A 22 4.18 7.12 0.16
CA ILE A 22 4.45 6.72 -1.22
C ILE A 22 3.24 7.00 -2.11
N ILE A 23 2.04 6.69 -1.63
CA ILE A 23 0.81 6.98 -2.37
C ILE A 23 0.63 8.48 -2.56
N VAL A 24 0.86 9.29 -1.52
CA VAL A 24 0.79 10.76 -1.63
C VAL A 24 1.77 11.29 -2.68
N ASP A 25 2.97 10.72 -2.73
CA ASP A 25 4.00 11.15 -3.70
C ASP A 25 3.63 10.85 -5.16
N MET A 26 2.63 10.00 -5.40
CA MET A 26 2.13 9.74 -6.76
C MET A 26 1.30 10.89 -7.33
N PHE A 27 0.89 11.84 -6.51
CA PHE A 27 -0.07 12.88 -6.89
C PHE A 27 0.50 14.29 -6.72
N SER A 28 -0.07 15.23 -7.50
CA SER A 28 0.15 16.65 -7.28
C SER A 28 -0.71 17.13 -6.10
N GLU A 29 -0.37 18.29 -5.54
CA GLU A 29 -1.14 18.91 -4.46
C GLU A 29 -2.59 19.20 -4.82
N ASN A 30 -2.89 19.29 -6.11
CA ASN A 30 -4.22 19.61 -6.62
C ASN A 30 -5.08 18.38 -6.93
N ALA A 31 -4.54 17.16 -6.72
CA ALA A 31 -5.29 15.94 -6.95
C ALA A 31 -6.50 15.87 -6.01
N ASP A 32 -7.64 15.46 -6.53
CA ASP A 32 -8.84 15.29 -5.73
C ASP A 32 -8.97 13.87 -5.16
N ASN A 33 -9.93 13.66 -4.28
CA ASN A 33 -10.12 12.37 -3.64
C ASN A 33 -10.52 11.27 -4.62
N GLU A 34 -11.22 11.60 -5.70
CA GLU A 34 -11.61 10.64 -6.73
C GLU A 34 -10.40 10.13 -7.50
N GLU A 35 -9.45 11.00 -7.83
CA GLU A 35 -8.19 10.59 -8.49
C GLU A 35 -7.39 9.66 -7.60
N VAL A 36 -7.27 10.00 -6.31
CA VAL A 36 -6.56 9.17 -5.33
C VAL A 36 -7.24 7.82 -5.21
N MET A 37 -8.56 7.79 -5.06
CA MET A 37 -9.33 6.54 -4.95
C MET A 37 -9.15 5.67 -6.19
N GLY A 38 -9.21 6.26 -7.39
CA GLY A 38 -9.01 5.53 -8.65
C GLY A 38 -7.65 4.84 -8.72
N THR A 39 -6.60 5.54 -8.31
CA THR A 39 -5.25 4.96 -8.28
C THR A 39 -5.10 3.87 -7.22
N VAL A 40 -5.65 4.08 -6.03
CA VAL A 40 -5.64 3.07 -4.96
C VAL A 40 -6.43 1.84 -5.39
N GLU A 41 -7.57 2.01 -6.07
CA GLU A 41 -8.32 0.89 -6.64
C GLU A 41 -7.50 0.11 -7.67
N ASP A 42 -6.75 0.79 -8.53
CA ASP A 42 -5.88 0.13 -9.51
C ASP A 42 -4.76 -0.65 -8.81
N ILE A 43 -4.13 -0.08 -7.80
CA ILE A 43 -3.09 -0.76 -7.02
C ILE A 43 -3.65 -2.04 -6.38
N THR A 44 -4.82 -1.95 -5.76
CA THR A 44 -5.42 -3.08 -5.05
C THR A 44 -5.98 -4.14 -6.01
N THR A 45 -6.45 -3.74 -7.18
CA THR A 45 -7.02 -4.67 -8.18
C THR A 45 -5.94 -5.38 -8.98
N TYR A 46 -4.88 -4.66 -9.38
CA TYR A 46 -3.87 -5.19 -10.30
C TYR A 46 -2.48 -5.33 -9.67
N GLY A 47 -2.28 -4.82 -8.48
CA GLY A 47 -0.97 -4.82 -7.82
C GLY A 47 0.04 -3.88 -8.46
N CYS A 48 -0.36 -3.05 -9.42
CA CYS A 48 0.55 -2.19 -10.16
C CYS A 48 -0.14 -0.96 -10.71
N VAL A 49 0.67 0.04 -11.06
CA VAL A 49 0.17 1.34 -11.57
C VAL A 49 -0.06 1.31 -13.07
N SER A 50 0.77 0.58 -13.79
CA SER A 50 0.77 0.56 -15.26
C SER A 50 0.38 -0.79 -15.87
N GLY A 51 -0.10 -1.72 -15.06
CA GLY A 51 -0.44 -3.07 -15.50
C GLY A 51 0.75 -4.02 -15.61
N THR A 52 1.98 -3.52 -15.58
CA THR A 52 3.18 -4.33 -15.77
C THR A 52 4.24 -4.17 -14.68
N VAL A 53 4.24 -3.05 -13.97
CA VAL A 53 5.24 -2.76 -12.94
C VAL A 53 4.55 -2.56 -11.60
N PRO A 54 4.92 -3.32 -10.56
CA PRO A 54 4.36 -3.11 -9.21
C PRO A 54 4.55 -1.67 -8.77
N ALA A 55 3.50 -1.10 -8.16
CA ALA A 55 3.49 0.31 -7.76
C ALA A 55 4.69 0.69 -6.90
N LEU A 56 5.04 -0.15 -5.93
CA LEU A 56 6.18 0.11 -5.05
C LEU A 56 7.49 0.23 -5.83
N THR A 57 7.74 -0.67 -6.78
CA THR A 57 8.95 -0.65 -7.60
C THR A 57 9.05 0.64 -8.42
N TYR A 58 7.92 1.17 -8.85
CA TYR A 58 7.89 2.37 -9.68
C TYR A 58 8.24 3.64 -8.88
N TYR A 59 7.82 3.70 -7.61
CA TYR A 59 7.92 4.92 -6.80
C TYR A 59 8.94 4.85 -5.68
N SER A 60 9.55 3.69 -5.42
CA SER A 60 10.49 3.53 -4.32
C SER A 60 11.48 2.40 -4.61
N ASP A 61 12.60 2.41 -3.91
CA ASP A 61 13.54 1.28 -3.91
C ASP A 61 12.94 0.15 -3.06
N THR A 62 12.52 -0.92 -3.72
CA THR A 62 11.81 -2.03 -3.11
C THR A 62 12.64 -2.75 -2.05
N GLU A 63 13.94 -2.98 -2.30
CA GLU A 63 14.81 -3.64 -1.33
C GLU A 63 15.05 -2.76 -0.10
N ALA A 64 15.27 -1.48 -0.29
CA ALA A 64 15.43 -0.55 0.82
C ALA A 64 14.15 -0.43 1.66
N PHE A 65 12.99 -0.42 1.01
CA PHE A 65 11.70 -0.44 1.68
C PHE A 65 11.57 -1.71 2.55
N PHE A 66 11.88 -2.87 2.01
CA PHE A 66 11.85 -4.12 2.76
C PHE A 66 12.80 -4.07 3.97
N ASP A 67 14.04 -3.63 3.74
CA ASP A 67 15.05 -3.62 4.81
C ASP A 67 14.66 -2.67 5.97
N ARG A 68 13.99 -1.58 5.68
CA ARG A 68 13.52 -0.65 6.72
C ARG A 68 12.38 -1.23 7.56
N HIS A 69 11.56 -2.12 7.00
CA HIS A 69 10.31 -2.58 7.60
C HIS A 69 10.18 -4.09 7.66
N SER A 70 11.28 -4.82 7.62
CA SER A 70 11.26 -6.28 7.51
C SER A 70 10.42 -6.97 8.60
N GLU A 71 10.55 -6.56 9.85
CA GLU A 71 9.79 -7.15 10.95
C GLU A 71 8.28 -6.93 10.79
N GLU A 72 7.88 -5.70 10.49
CA GLU A 72 6.46 -5.37 10.27
C GLU A 72 5.89 -6.11 9.06
N ILE A 73 6.69 -6.24 7.99
CA ILE A 73 6.28 -6.96 6.78
C ILE A 73 6.04 -8.44 7.09
N PHE A 74 6.95 -9.10 7.81
CA PHE A 74 6.78 -10.50 8.19
C PHE A 74 5.56 -10.69 9.09
N GLU A 75 5.36 -9.83 10.09
CA GLU A 75 4.19 -9.89 10.96
C GLU A 75 2.89 -9.74 10.19
N LEU A 76 2.83 -8.77 9.28
CA LEU A 76 1.64 -8.53 8.47
C LEU A 76 1.30 -9.75 7.61
N ILE A 77 2.29 -10.33 6.93
CA ILE A 77 2.08 -11.48 6.06
C ILE A 77 1.63 -12.70 6.88
N GLU A 78 2.24 -12.94 8.04
CA GLU A 78 1.83 -14.04 8.90
C GLU A 78 0.41 -13.86 9.42
N ASP A 79 0.05 -12.66 9.87
CA ASP A 79 -1.29 -12.37 10.36
C ASP A 79 -2.35 -12.57 9.26
N MET A 80 -2.07 -12.09 8.06
CA MET A 80 -2.99 -12.24 6.93
C MET A 80 -3.10 -13.70 6.46
N ALA A 81 -2.02 -14.46 6.55
CA ALA A 81 -2.07 -15.89 6.26
C ALA A 81 -2.89 -16.66 7.29
N GLU A 82 -2.76 -16.32 8.58
CA GLU A 82 -3.58 -16.92 9.65
C GLU A 82 -5.06 -16.62 9.46
N GLU A 83 -5.39 -15.42 9.01
CA GLU A 83 -6.78 -15.03 8.74
C GLU A 83 -7.33 -15.61 7.43
N GLY A 84 -6.50 -16.29 6.65
CA GLY A 84 -6.91 -16.88 5.38
C GLY A 84 -7.03 -15.89 4.22
N ILE A 85 -6.57 -14.67 4.39
CA ILE A 85 -6.62 -13.63 3.35
C ILE A 85 -5.61 -13.91 2.25
N ILE A 86 -4.44 -14.45 2.61
CA ILE A 86 -3.41 -14.85 1.65
C ILE A 86 -2.98 -16.30 1.91
N ASP A 87 -2.47 -16.96 0.86
CA ASP A 87 -1.87 -18.27 0.98
C ASP A 87 -0.33 -18.11 0.96
N LYS A 88 0.27 -18.27 2.12
CA LYS A 88 1.72 -18.12 2.30
C LYS A 88 2.53 -19.04 1.39
N LYS A 89 1.98 -20.18 1.00
CA LYS A 89 2.66 -21.15 0.12
C LYS A 89 2.76 -20.66 -1.33
N GLN A 90 1.91 -19.71 -1.71
CA GLN A 90 1.87 -19.15 -3.07
C GLN A 90 2.75 -17.91 -3.19
N ILE A 91 3.30 -17.40 -2.09
CA ILE A 91 4.15 -16.22 -2.09
C ILE A 91 5.61 -16.66 -2.23
N GLU A 92 6.25 -16.17 -3.28
CA GLU A 92 7.69 -16.36 -3.44
C GLU A 92 8.44 -15.58 -2.36
N LEU A 93 9.34 -16.26 -1.62
CA LEU A 93 10.06 -15.69 -0.49
C LEU A 93 11.26 -14.85 -0.95
N SER A 94 11.03 -13.85 -1.76
CA SER A 94 12.04 -12.86 -2.13
C SER A 94 11.72 -11.53 -1.45
N LYS A 95 12.74 -10.70 -1.21
CA LYS A 95 12.53 -9.37 -0.63
C LYS A 95 11.52 -8.55 -1.43
N ASN A 96 11.63 -8.59 -2.75
CA ASN A 96 10.74 -7.84 -3.63
C ASN A 96 9.29 -8.31 -3.51
N ASN A 97 9.04 -9.62 -3.58
CA ASN A 97 7.68 -10.15 -3.48
C ASN A 97 7.05 -9.91 -2.11
N LEU A 98 7.82 -10.05 -1.05
CA LEU A 98 7.34 -9.76 0.30
C LEU A 98 6.98 -8.29 0.46
N ALA A 99 7.82 -7.39 -0.06
CA ALA A 99 7.56 -5.96 -0.03
C ALA A 99 6.33 -5.59 -0.86
N TRP A 100 6.19 -6.12 -2.06
CA TRP A 100 5.04 -5.87 -2.92
C TRP A 100 3.73 -6.37 -2.28
N THR A 101 3.77 -7.55 -1.68
CA THR A 101 2.61 -8.13 -1.00
C THR A 101 2.19 -7.25 0.18
N ALA A 102 3.14 -6.84 1.00
CA ALA A 102 2.86 -5.97 2.14
C ALA A 102 2.32 -4.60 1.70
N PHE A 103 2.90 -4.02 0.66
CA PHE A 103 2.42 -2.75 0.10
C PHE A 103 0.96 -2.86 -0.35
N GLU A 104 0.64 -3.91 -1.10
CA GLU A 104 -0.72 -4.15 -1.58
C GLU A 104 -1.71 -4.36 -0.44
N LEU A 105 -1.35 -5.17 0.57
CA LEU A 105 -2.22 -5.41 1.73
C LEU A 105 -2.53 -4.11 2.49
N ILE A 106 -1.53 -3.25 2.66
CA ILE A 106 -1.73 -1.97 3.32
C ILE A 106 -2.52 -1.00 2.42
N ALA A 107 -2.31 -1.06 1.11
CA ALA A 107 -3.11 -0.27 0.18
C ALA A 107 -4.60 -0.64 0.30
N TRP A 108 -4.94 -1.91 0.53
CA TRP A 108 -6.33 -2.33 0.81
C TRP A 108 -6.89 -1.67 2.06
N GLU A 109 -6.11 -1.61 3.14
CA GLU A 109 -6.54 -0.91 4.37
C GLU A 109 -6.78 0.58 4.10
N ILE A 110 -5.88 1.22 3.35
CA ILE A 110 -6.02 2.64 2.98
C ILE A 110 -7.25 2.84 2.11
N ARG A 111 -7.50 1.96 1.16
CA ARG A 111 -8.70 1.99 0.33
C ARG A 111 -9.96 1.94 1.18
N ASP A 112 -10.04 1.03 2.14
CA ASP A 112 -11.19 0.90 3.02
C ASP A 112 -11.40 2.17 3.85
N GLU A 113 -10.33 2.77 4.35
CA GLU A 113 -10.40 4.02 5.10
C GLU A 113 -10.88 5.21 4.24
N LEU A 114 -10.39 5.28 2.99
CA LEU A 114 -10.83 6.32 2.05
C LEU A 114 -12.29 6.15 1.68
N GLU A 115 -12.74 4.92 1.40
CA GLU A 115 -14.14 4.65 1.11
C GLU A 115 -15.05 5.06 2.25
N ALA A 116 -14.69 4.70 3.49
CA ALA A 116 -15.46 5.06 4.67
C ALA A 116 -15.53 6.57 4.87
N ALA A 117 -14.43 7.29 4.60
CA ALA A 117 -14.37 8.74 4.74
C ALA A 117 -15.13 9.48 3.64
N MET A 118 -15.29 8.87 2.46
CA MET A 118 -15.99 9.45 1.31
C MET A 118 -17.48 9.12 1.28
N GLU A 119 -17.93 8.18 2.08
CA GLU A 119 -19.34 7.83 2.22
C GLU A 119 -20.01 8.72 3.28
N PHE A 120 -21.13 9.28 2.94
CA PHE A 120 -21.92 10.12 3.86
C PHE A 120 -23.33 9.62 3.97
#